data_1f7b6bbc4c0be5a036f66562e68ecc73
#
_entry.id   1f7b6bbc4c0be5a036f66562e68ecc73
#
_cell.length_a   1.000
_cell.length_b   1.000
_cell.length_c   1.000
_cell.angle_alpha   90.00
_cell.angle_beta   90.00
_cell.angle_gamma   90.00
#
_symmetry.space_group_name_H-M   'P 1'
#
loop_
_entity.id
_entity.type
_entity.pdbx_description
1 polymer ?
#
loop_
_entity_poly.entity_id
_entity_poly.type
_entity_poly.pdbx_seq_one_letter_code
_entity_poly.pdbx_strand_id
1 'polypeptide(L)'
;TLGGYLVIAGALAFVYLMITDDKLARRLAGAASVVIIAALMSTFSRNAWVGLGASVICAVVVARSIKGMIFVALLAILVVTLSPPSVRSRILSIGDSKDPTALERVYMWQSGLNMVRDRPVFGTGLDMIKRTYTPYANPKAMKQRTGHLHNNMLHIASERGVPALVAWIWVMAAFFMAALRRTNF
;
A
#
# COMPACT_ATOMS: atom_id res chain seq x y z
N THR A 1 3.91 -1.20 10.61
CA THR A 1 2.55 -0.99 11.16
C THR A 1 1.75 -2.29 11.07
N LEU A 2 0.84 -2.55 12.04
CA LEU A 2 -0.01 -3.73 12.06
C LEU A 2 -0.76 -3.94 10.73
N GLY A 3 -1.33 -2.87 10.17
CA GLY A 3 -2.03 -2.93 8.89
C GLY A 3 -1.16 -3.47 7.73
N GLY A 4 0.12 -3.13 7.68
CA GLY A 4 1.03 -3.64 6.65
C GLY A 4 1.25 -5.16 6.76
N TYR A 5 1.43 -5.68 7.97
CA TYR A 5 1.56 -7.13 8.20
C TYR A 5 0.27 -7.88 7.83
N LEU A 6 -0.89 -7.33 8.19
CA LEU A 6 -2.18 -7.93 7.87
C LEU A 6 -2.45 -7.96 6.35
N VAL A 7 -1.97 -6.98 5.58
CA VAL A 7 -2.08 -6.99 4.11
C VAL A 7 -1.29 -8.16 3.54
N ILE A 8 -0.04 -8.36 3.97
CA ILE A 8 0.80 -9.47 3.47
C ILE A 8 0.18 -10.81 3.87
N ALA A 9 -0.18 -10.99 5.14
CA ALA A 9 -0.79 -12.22 5.63
C ALA A 9 -2.11 -12.52 4.91
N GLY A 10 -2.96 -11.51 4.69
CA GLY A 10 -4.23 -11.64 3.98
C GLY A 10 -4.07 -12.00 2.51
N ALA A 11 -3.10 -11.38 1.83
CA ALA A 11 -2.78 -11.72 0.45
C ALA A 11 -2.31 -13.17 0.31
N LEU A 12 -1.40 -13.61 1.20
CA LEU A 12 -0.91 -15.00 1.21
C LEU A 12 -2.03 -16.00 1.53
N ALA A 13 -2.86 -15.73 2.55
CA ALA A 13 -3.99 -16.58 2.90
C ALA A 13 -4.98 -16.70 1.73
N PHE A 14 -5.26 -15.60 1.02
CA PHE A 14 -6.14 -15.60 -0.14
C PHE A 14 -5.55 -16.41 -1.31
N VAL A 15 -4.27 -16.20 -1.65
CA VAL A 15 -3.61 -16.97 -2.70
C VAL A 15 -3.61 -18.45 -2.34
N TYR A 16 -3.27 -18.80 -1.10
CA TYR A 16 -3.30 -20.20 -0.64
C TYR A 16 -4.69 -20.82 -0.72
N LEU A 17 -5.74 -20.06 -0.39
CA LEU A 17 -7.14 -20.47 -0.55
C LEU A 17 -7.48 -20.80 -2.00
N MET A 18 -6.88 -20.08 -2.96
CA MET A 18 -7.12 -20.30 -4.40
C MET A 18 -6.41 -21.54 -4.95
N ILE A 19 -5.21 -21.88 -4.45
CA ILE A 19 -4.36 -22.92 -5.03
C ILE A 19 -4.43 -24.27 -4.29
N THR A 20 -4.94 -24.30 -3.03
CA THR A 20 -4.97 -25.54 -2.26
C THR A 20 -6.15 -26.45 -2.66
N ASP A 21 -5.88 -27.75 -2.85
CA ASP A 21 -6.89 -28.78 -3.07
C ASP A 21 -7.35 -29.47 -1.77
N ASP A 22 -6.58 -29.36 -0.70
CA ASP A 22 -6.92 -29.90 0.60
C ASP A 22 -8.10 -29.15 1.21
N LYS A 23 -9.19 -29.87 1.48
CA LYS A 23 -10.44 -29.33 2.05
C LYS A 23 -10.24 -28.71 3.44
N LEU A 24 -9.39 -29.32 4.29
CA LEU A 24 -9.10 -28.79 5.64
C LEU A 24 -8.27 -27.53 5.54
N ALA A 25 -7.20 -27.53 4.77
CA ALA A 25 -6.36 -26.38 4.54
C ALA A 25 -7.14 -25.21 3.93
N ARG A 26 -8.06 -25.49 3.00
CA ARG A 26 -8.96 -24.48 2.41
C ARG A 26 -9.89 -23.84 3.44
N ARG A 27 -10.49 -24.65 4.34
CA ARG A 27 -11.34 -24.14 5.44
C ARG A 27 -10.53 -23.29 6.40
N LEU A 28 -9.33 -23.72 6.77
CA LEU A 28 -8.44 -22.96 7.67
C LEU A 28 -7.99 -21.64 7.04
N ALA A 29 -7.59 -21.65 5.76
CA ALA A 29 -7.22 -20.43 5.03
C ALA A 29 -8.43 -19.47 4.89
N GLY A 30 -9.63 -20.00 4.67
CA GLY A 30 -10.85 -19.20 4.65
C GLY A 30 -11.14 -18.55 6.00
N ALA A 31 -11.08 -19.32 7.09
CA ALA A 31 -11.26 -18.78 8.44
C ALA A 31 -10.21 -17.72 8.79
N ALA A 32 -8.93 -17.99 8.47
CA ALA A 32 -7.84 -17.02 8.65
C ALA A 32 -8.09 -15.73 7.85
N SER A 33 -8.55 -15.84 6.61
CA SER A 33 -8.89 -14.67 5.79
C SER A 33 -9.99 -13.81 6.42
N VAL A 34 -11.03 -14.42 6.96
CA VAL A 34 -12.11 -13.70 7.66
C VAL A 34 -11.57 -12.96 8.89
N VAL A 35 -10.77 -13.63 9.72
CA VAL A 35 -10.16 -13.02 10.91
C VAL A 35 -9.23 -11.86 10.52
N ILE A 36 -8.41 -12.04 9.48
CA ILE A 36 -7.50 -10.99 8.99
C ILE A 36 -8.29 -9.79 8.47
N ILE A 37 -9.36 -10.01 7.70
CA ILE A 37 -10.22 -8.92 7.20
C ILE A 37 -10.86 -8.17 8.38
N ALA A 38 -11.41 -8.86 9.37
CA ALA A 38 -12.00 -8.24 10.56
C ALA A 38 -10.96 -7.40 11.33
N ALA A 39 -9.77 -7.97 11.56
CA ALA A 39 -8.64 -7.25 12.18
C ALA A 39 -8.21 -6.03 11.35
N LEU A 40 -8.17 -6.17 10.02
CA LEU A 40 -7.80 -5.08 9.13
C LEU A 40 -8.83 -3.94 9.16
N MET A 41 -10.12 -4.26 9.17
CA MET A 41 -11.20 -3.27 9.31
C MET A 41 -11.05 -2.50 10.63
N SER A 42 -10.70 -3.18 11.73
CA SER A 42 -10.48 -2.57 13.05
C SER A 42 -9.27 -1.63 13.10
N THR A 43 -8.33 -1.71 12.14
CA THR A 43 -7.19 -0.77 12.08
C THR A 43 -7.57 0.62 11.57
N PHE A 44 -8.74 0.79 10.97
CA PHE A 44 -9.18 2.03 10.29
C PHE A 44 -8.16 2.60 9.29
N SER A 45 -7.24 1.77 8.79
CA SER A 45 -6.18 2.16 7.87
C SER A 45 -6.65 2.03 6.42
N ARG A 46 -7.07 3.14 5.80
CA ARG A 46 -7.48 3.19 4.38
C ARG A 46 -6.45 2.58 3.43
N ASN A 47 -5.17 2.87 3.67
CA ASN A 47 -4.09 2.34 2.82
C ASN A 47 -3.95 0.82 2.90
N ALA A 48 -4.17 0.24 4.09
CA ALA A 48 -4.12 -1.19 4.25
C ALA A 48 -5.31 -1.88 3.56
N TRP A 49 -6.50 -1.28 3.61
CA TRP A 49 -7.68 -1.78 2.90
C TRP A 49 -7.47 -1.77 1.38
N VAL A 50 -6.97 -0.63 0.85
CA VAL A 50 -6.62 -0.51 -0.58
C VAL A 50 -5.52 -1.51 -0.96
N GLY A 51 -4.49 -1.66 -0.12
CA GLY A 51 -3.39 -2.59 -0.35
C GLY A 51 -3.85 -4.05 -0.43
N LEU A 52 -4.71 -4.49 0.50
CA LEU A 52 -5.27 -5.84 0.45
C LEU A 52 -6.17 -6.02 -0.78
N GLY A 53 -7.06 -5.07 -1.06
CA GLY A 53 -7.92 -5.11 -2.25
C GLY A 53 -7.13 -5.21 -3.54
N ALA A 54 -6.09 -4.40 -3.70
CA ALA A 54 -5.20 -4.43 -4.85
C ALA A 54 -4.46 -5.78 -4.98
N SER A 55 -3.98 -6.34 -3.86
CA SER A 55 -3.30 -7.65 -3.84
C SER A 55 -4.22 -8.78 -4.26
N VAL A 56 -5.46 -8.78 -3.76
CA VAL A 56 -6.48 -9.78 -4.11
C VAL A 56 -6.90 -9.65 -5.57
N ILE A 57 -7.15 -8.45 -6.06
CA ILE A 57 -7.46 -8.20 -7.48
C ILE A 57 -6.31 -8.69 -8.37
N CYS A 58 -5.06 -8.35 -8.02
CA CYS A 58 -3.89 -8.79 -8.75
C CYS A 58 -3.80 -10.32 -8.82
N ALA A 59 -3.98 -11.01 -7.69
CA ALA A 59 -3.96 -12.49 -7.63
C ALA A 59 -5.02 -13.12 -8.55
N VAL A 60 -6.24 -12.58 -8.53
CA VAL A 60 -7.35 -13.10 -9.35
C VAL A 60 -7.15 -12.82 -10.84
N VAL A 61 -6.59 -11.66 -11.19
CA VAL A 61 -6.26 -11.30 -12.58
C VAL A 61 -5.14 -12.20 -13.11
N VAL A 62 -4.08 -12.40 -12.33
CA VAL A 62 -2.97 -13.31 -12.70
C VAL A 62 -3.47 -14.75 -12.87
N ALA A 63 -4.35 -15.21 -11.98
CA ALA A 63 -4.97 -16.54 -12.08
C ALA A 63 -6.01 -16.64 -13.20
N ARG A 64 -6.35 -15.55 -13.90
CA ARG A 64 -7.39 -15.47 -14.95
C ARG A 64 -8.72 -16.09 -14.52
N SER A 65 -9.07 -16.01 -13.25
CA SER A 65 -10.24 -16.63 -12.66
C SER A 65 -11.46 -15.70 -12.67
N ILE A 66 -12.36 -15.87 -13.64
CA ILE A 66 -13.63 -15.11 -13.69
C ILE A 66 -14.46 -15.35 -12.43
N LYS A 67 -14.52 -16.58 -11.94
CA LYS A 67 -15.23 -16.92 -10.68
C LYS A 67 -14.64 -16.17 -9.48
N GLY A 68 -13.31 -16.08 -9.43
CA GLY A 68 -12.60 -15.29 -8.41
C GLY A 68 -12.93 -13.80 -8.51
N MET A 69 -12.99 -13.22 -9.71
CA MET A 69 -13.35 -11.81 -9.90
C MET A 69 -14.77 -11.53 -9.41
N ILE A 70 -15.73 -12.37 -9.77
CA ILE A 70 -17.12 -12.26 -9.28
C ILE A 70 -17.17 -12.36 -7.77
N PHE A 71 -16.47 -13.33 -7.18
CA PHE A 71 -16.41 -13.51 -5.72
C PHE A 71 -15.86 -12.28 -5.01
N VAL A 72 -14.75 -11.71 -5.51
CA VAL A 72 -14.14 -10.50 -4.94
C VAL A 72 -15.08 -9.29 -5.05
N ALA A 73 -15.76 -9.14 -6.19
CA ALA A 73 -16.73 -8.07 -6.37
C ALA A 73 -17.91 -8.19 -5.39
N LEU A 74 -18.47 -9.39 -5.25
CA LEU A 74 -19.56 -9.65 -4.30
C LEU A 74 -19.12 -9.44 -2.85
N LEU A 75 -17.91 -9.89 -2.50
CA LEU A 75 -17.33 -9.67 -1.17
C LEU A 75 -17.12 -8.19 -0.88
N ALA A 76 -16.63 -7.41 -1.84
CA ALA A 76 -16.45 -5.97 -1.70
C ALA A 76 -17.81 -5.26 -1.46
N ILE A 77 -18.84 -5.61 -2.22
CA ILE A 77 -20.20 -5.10 -2.02
C ILE A 77 -20.70 -5.46 -0.61
N LEU A 78 -20.54 -6.72 -0.21
CA LEU A 78 -20.97 -7.20 1.11
C LEU A 78 -20.26 -6.45 2.24
N VAL A 79 -18.93 -6.27 2.12
CA VAL A 79 -18.15 -5.52 3.11
C VAL A 79 -18.63 -4.07 3.21
N VAL A 80 -18.87 -3.40 2.10
CA VAL A 80 -19.36 -2.02 2.13
C VAL A 80 -20.76 -1.92 2.72
N THR A 81 -21.66 -2.83 2.37
CA THR A 81 -23.06 -2.79 2.83
C THR A 81 -23.21 -3.14 4.30
N LEU A 82 -22.45 -4.12 4.81
CA LEU A 82 -22.52 -4.57 6.21
C LEU A 82 -21.60 -3.78 7.15
N SER A 83 -20.74 -2.90 6.61
CA SER A 83 -19.82 -2.12 7.43
C SER A 83 -20.54 -1.09 8.31
N PRO A 84 -20.09 -0.89 9.57
CA PRO A 84 -20.56 0.20 10.43
C PRO A 84 -20.41 1.57 9.73
N PRO A 85 -21.24 2.57 10.08
CA PRO A 85 -21.19 3.90 9.48
C PRO A 85 -19.79 4.55 9.51
N SER A 86 -19.01 4.32 10.58
CA SER A 86 -17.64 4.79 10.74
C SER A 86 -16.67 4.20 9.72
N VAL A 87 -16.82 2.93 9.38
CA VAL A 87 -16.01 2.25 8.33
C VAL A 87 -16.47 2.70 6.96
N ARG A 88 -17.79 2.77 6.73
CA ARG A 88 -18.37 3.18 5.45
C ARG A 88 -17.97 4.61 5.08
N SER A 89 -18.01 5.56 6.00
CA SER A 89 -17.54 6.94 5.76
C SER A 89 -16.05 6.99 5.41
N ARG A 90 -15.25 6.13 6.03
CA ARG A 90 -13.81 5.98 5.70
C ARG A 90 -13.60 5.41 4.30
N ILE A 91 -14.39 4.43 3.87
CA ILE A 91 -14.32 3.87 2.52
C ILE A 91 -14.70 4.95 1.49
N LEU A 92 -15.79 5.67 1.72
CA LEU A 92 -16.26 6.74 0.83
C LEU A 92 -15.30 7.93 0.75
N SER A 93 -14.48 8.16 1.79
CA SER A 93 -13.45 9.21 1.77
C SER A 93 -12.15 8.76 1.08
N ILE A 94 -12.07 7.54 0.54
CA ILE A 94 -10.94 7.12 -0.30
C ILE A 94 -11.02 7.93 -1.62
N GLY A 95 -10.00 8.74 -1.87
CA GLY A 95 -9.96 9.62 -3.05
C GLY A 95 -10.49 11.04 -2.84
N ASP A 96 -10.99 11.37 -1.64
CA ASP A 96 -11.35 12.76 -1.32
C ASP A 96 -10.08 13.62 -1.22
N SER A 97 -9.88 14.47 -2.22
CA SER A 97 -8.74 15.40 -2.29
C SER A 97 -8.79 16.51 -1.22
N LYS A 98 -9.92 16.72 -0.58
CA LYS A 98 -10.11 17.69 0.51
C LYS A 98 -9.83 17.11 1.89
N ASP A 99 -9.60 15.79 1.99
CA ASP A 99 -9.23 15.16 3.26
C ASP A 99 -7.93 15.77 3.80
N PRO A 100 -7.91 16.31 5.02
CA PRO A 100 -6.72 16.97 5.58
C PRO A 100 -5.50 16.07 5.58
N THR A 101 -5.68 14.75 5.77
CA THR A 101 -4.58 13.78 5.74
C THR A 101 -4.02 13.58 4.32
N ALA A 102 -4.88 13.67 3.29
CA ALA A 102 -4.45 13.60 1.90
C ALA A 102 -3.67 14.86 1.52
N LEU A 103 -4.18 16.04 1.88
CA LEU A 103 -3.51 17.32 1.64
C LEU A 103 -2.15 17.39 2.33
N GLU A 104 -2.06 16.93 3.58
CA GLU A 104 -0.80 16.89 4.32
C GLU A 104 0.26 16.03 3.59
N ARG A 105 -0.14 14.89 2.99
CA ARG A 105 0.78 14.08 2.17
C ARG A 105 1.24 14.82 0.91
N VAL A 106 0.33 15.54 0.24
CA VAL A 106 0.69 16.34 -0.93
C VAL A 106 1.74 17.39 -0.56
N TYR A 107 1.57 18.08 0.57
CA TYR A 107 2.56 19.03 1.06
C TYR A 107 3.91 18.38 1.38
N MET A 108 3.90 17.18 2.01
CA MET A 108 5.12 16.41 2.24
C MET A 108 5.80 16.00 0.94
N TRP A 109 5.04 15.66 -0.11
CA TRP A 109 5.59 15.31 -1.42
C TRP A 109 6.21 16.51 -2.13
N GLN A 110 5.56 17.67 -2.05
CA GLN A 110 6.14 18.92 -2.57
C GLN A 110 7.47 19.26 -1.87
N SER A 111 7.50 19.14 -0.56
CA SER A 111 8.72 19.33 0.24
C SER A 111 9.81 18.34 -0.15
N GLY A 112 9.47 17.05 -0.26
CA GLY A 112 10.40 16.01 -0.70
C GLY A 112 10.93 16.26 -2.11
N LEU A 113 10.09 16.73 -3.04
CA LEU A 113 10.53 17.08 -4.39
C LEU A 113 11.54 18.23 -4.38
N ASN A 114 11.36 19.23 -3.51
CA ASN A 114 12.31 20.32 -3.34
C ASN A 114 13.65 19.81 -2.78
N MET A 115 13.61 18.85 -1.83
CA MET A 115 14.84 18.19 -1.33
C MET A 115 15.59 17.45 -2.44
N VAL A 116 14.86 16.72 -3.31
CA VAL A 116 15.48 16.02 -4.46
C VAL A 116 16.08 17.01 -5.46
N ARG A 117 15.39 18.12 -5.73
CA ARG A 117 15.90 19.17 -6.66
C ARG A 117 17.18 19.81 -6.14
N ASP A 118 17.28 20.02 -4.85
CA ASP A 118 18.44 20.61 -4.20
C ASP A 118 19.64 19.64 -4.17
N ARG A 119 19.38 18.34 -3.95
CA ARG A 119 20.42 17.31 -3.83
C ARG A 119 20.11 16.06 -4.68
N PRO A 120 20.16 16.17 -6.02
CA PRO A 120 19.64 15.11 -6.89
C PRO A 120 20.50 13.85 -6.93
N VAL A 121 21.81 13.94 -6.69
CA VAL A 121 22.74 12.81 -6.88
C VAL A 121 22.88 11.97 -5.61
N PHE A 122 23.18 12.59 -4.49
CA PHE A 122 23.46 11.89 -3.23
C PHE A 122 22.34 12.02 -2.18
N GLY A 123 21.33 12.86 -2.45
CA GLY A 123 20.27 13.15 -1.50
C GLY A 123 20.78 13.88 -0.24
N THR A 124 20.00 13.80 0.82
CA THR A 124 20.32 14.43 2.12
C THR A 124 21.10 13.53 3.07
N GLY A 125 21.25 12.25 2.74
CA GLY A 125 21.84 11.21 3.57
C GLY A 125 20.78 10.29 4.19
N LEU A 126 21.22 9.09 4.60
CA LEU A 126 20.38 8.07 5.21
C LEU A 126 19.80 8.56 6.53
N ASP A 127 18.49 8.36 6.74
CA ASP A 127 17.74 8.77 7.94
C ASP A 127 17.86 10.27 8.27
N MET A 128 18.20 11.08 7.27
CA MET A 128 18.41 12.53 7.47
C MET A 128 17.16 13.37 7.21
N ILE A 129 16.09 12.83 6.64
CA ILE A 129 14.83 13.59 6.39
C ILE A 129 14.37 14.28 7.68
N LYS A 130 14.35 13.56 8.79
CA LYS A 130 13.92 14.10 10.09
C LYS A 130 14.66 15.37 10.50
N ARG A 131 15.94 15.48 10.13
CA ARG A 131 16.81 16.62 10.48
C ARG A 131 16.79 17.72 9.42
N THR A 132 16.60 17.36 8.15
CA THR A 132 16.75 18.27 7.00
C THR A 132 15.42 18.75 6.43
N TYR A 133 14.28 18.21 6.88
CA TYR A 133 12.96 18.49 6.30
C TYR A 133 12.48 19.94 6.52
N THR A 134 12.71 20.51 7.70
CA THR A 134 12.12 21.80 8.12
C THR A 134 12.33 22.95 7.13
N PRO A 135 13.54 23.15 6.54
CA PRO A 135 13.74 24.22 5.56
C PRO A 135 12.94 24.03 4.25
N TYR A 136 12.55 22.81 3.94
CA TYR A 136 11.78 22.44 2.74
C TYR A 136 10.28 22.31 3.00
N ALA A 137 9.87 22.38 4.28
CA ALA A 137 8.49 22.17 4.65
C ALA A 137 7.56 23.19 3.98
N ASN A 138 6.47 22.69 3.37
CA ASN A 138 5.47 23.59 2.80
C ASN A 138 4.85 24.43 3.92
N PRO A 139 4.77 25.79 3.81
CA PRO A 139 4.20 26.66 4.84
C PRO A 139 2.75 26.34 5.19
N LYS A 140 2.00 25.72 4.27
CA LYS A 140 0.60 25.31 4.46
C LYS A 140 0.46 23.97 5.18
N ALA A 141 1.55 23.22 5.34
CA ALA A 141 1.53 21.93 6.02
C ALA A 141 1.35 22.12 7.54
N MET A 142 0.48 21.31 8.14
CA MET A 142 0.34 21.27 9.60
C MET A 142 1.61 20.73 10.26
N LYS A 143 2.30 19.78 9.60
CA LYS A 143 3.52 19.17 10.09
C LYS A 143 4.75 19.83 9.47
N GLN A 144 5.43 20.67 10.22
CA GLN A 144 6.69 21.31 9.82
C GLN A 144 7.91 20.43 10.06
N ARG A 145 7.74 19.25 10.66
CA ARG A 145 8.76 18.22 10.89
C ARG A 145 8.20 16.84 10.60
N THR A 146 8.90 16.02 9.83
CA THR A 146 8.55 14.63 9.59
C THR A 146 9.80 13.80 9.38
N GLY A 147 9.74 12.52 9.72
CA GLY A 147 10.78 11.53 9.38
C GLY A 147 10.42 10.70 8.15
N HIS A 148 9.19 10.87 7.60
CA HIS A 148 8.72 10.09 6.47
C HIS A 148 7.88 10.93 5.51
N LEU A 149 8.14 10.77 4.21
CA LEU A 149 7.41 11.47 3.15
C LEU A 149 6.12 10.75 2.73
N HIS A 150 5.81 9.60 3.34
CA HIS A 150 4.65 8.76 2.96
C HIS A 150 4.60 8.40 1.46
N ASN A 151 5.75 8.39 0.80
CA ASN A 151 5.98 7.98 -0.57
C ASN A 151 7.39 7.39 -0.66
N ASN A 152 7.50 6.07 -0.87
CA ASN A 152 8.78 5.37 -0.84
C ASN A 152 9.75 5.85 -1.94
N MET A 153 9.24 6.12 -3.15
CA MET A 153 10.10 6.58 -4.25
C MET A 153 10.72 7.93 -3.92
N LEU A 154 9.88 8.85 -3.47
CA LEU A 154 10.33 10.19 -3.09
C LEU A 154 11.23 10.17 -1.87
N HIS A 155 10.95 9.28 -0.92
CA HIS A 155 11.80 9.09 0.26
C HIS A 155 13.20 8.60 -0.11
N ILE A 156 13.31 7.58 -0.98
CA ILE A 156 14.58 7.07 -1.48
C ILE A 156 15.34 8.15 -2.25
N ALA A 157 14.64 8.87 -3.15
CA ALA A 157 15.27 9.96 -3.92
C ALA A 157 15.76 11.11 -3.02
N SER A 158 14.99 11.47 -1.99
CA SER A 158 15.36 12.55 -1.07
C SER A 158 16.56 12.19 -0.18
N GLU A 159 16.66 10.93 0.27
CA GLU A 159 17.77 10.50 1.13
C GLU A 159 19.02 10.07 0.37
N ARG A 160 18.86 9.37 -0.75
CA ARG A 160 19.93 8.65 -1.45
C ARG A 160 20.17 9.16 -2.86
N GLY A 161 19.35 10.12 -3.31
CA GLY A 161 19.42 10.68 -4.66
C GLY A 161 18.67 9.85 -5.72
N VAL A 162 18.56 10.46 -6.89
CA VAL A 162 17.90 9.88 -8.08
C VAL A 162 18.58 8.59 -8.56
N PRO A 163 19.93 8.45 -8.56
CA PRO A 163 20.58 7.20 -8.96
C PRO A 163 20.14 6.00 -8.11
N ALA A 164 19.99 6.18 -6.80
CA ALA A 164 19.52 5.12 -5.91
C ALA A 164 18.05 4.78 -6.17
N LEU A 165 17.20 5.76 -6.47
CA LEU A 165 15.83 5.52 -6.88
C LEU A 165 15.77 4.70 -8.17
N VAL A 166 16.57 5.04 -9.17
CA VAL A 166 16.65 4.30 -10.46
C VAL A 166 17.08 2.85 -10.22
N ALA A 167 18.12 2.63 -9.41
CA ALA A 167 18.58 1.29 -9.04
C ALA A 167 17.47 0.50 -8.32
N TRP A 168 16.75 1.13 -7.39
CA TRP A 168 15.64 0.50 -6.69
C TRP A 168 14.48 0.12 -7.63
N ILE A 169 14.09 1.01 -8.54
CA ILE A 169 13.06 0.73 -9.56
C ILE A 169 13.49 -0.44 -10.44
N TRP A 170 14.76 -0.46 -10.87
CA TRP A 170 15.32 -1.54 -11.69
C TRP A 170 15.26 -2.89 -10.96
N VAL A 171 15.66 -2.96 -9.69
CA VAL A 171 15.57 -4.18 -8.88
C VAL A 171 14.11 -4.65 -8.75
N MET A 172 13.18 -3.74 -8.48
CA MET A 172 11.75 -4.08 -8.39
C MET A 172 11.21 -4.61 -9.73
N ALA A 173 11.54 -3.93 -10.84
CA ALA A 173 11.13 -4.35 -12.18
C ALA A 173 11.71 -5.73 -12.54
N ALA A 174 12.99 -5.96 -12.26
CA ALA A 174 13.65 -7.25 -12.50
C ALA A 174 12.98 -8.38 -11.69
N PHE A 175 12.67 -8.13 -10.41
CA PHE A 175 11.96 -9.07 -9.56
C PHE A 175 10.58 -9.43 -10.12
N PHE A 176 9.77 -8.43 -10.47
CA PHE A 176 8.43 -8.68 -11.01
C PHE A 176 8.48 -9.38 -12.37
N MET A 177 9.42 -8.99 -13.25
CA MET A 177 9.61 -9.68 -14.54
C MET A 177 10.02 -11.14 -14.36
N ALA A 178 10.93 -11.43 -13.42
CA ALA A 178 11.33 -12.80 -13.13
C ALA A 178 10.17 -13.62 -12.53
N ALA A 179 9.36 -13.03 -11.64
CA ALA A 179 8.19 -13.67 -11.10
C ALA A 179 7.15 -13.98 -12.18
N LEU A 180 6.83 -13.02 -13.05
CA LEU A 180 5.85 -13.18 -14.12
C LEU A 180 6.29 -14.23 -15.18
N ARG A 181 7.58 -14.32 -15.49
CA ARG A 181 8.10 -15.34 -16.41
C ARG A 181 7.92 -16.76 -15.87
N ARG A 182 7.90 -16.95 -14.55
CA ARG A 182 7.69 -18.26 -13.92
C ARG A 182 6.21 -18.64 -13.78
N THR A 183 5.30 -17.69 -13.95
CA THR A 183 3.84 -17.91 -13.87
C THR A 183 3.21 -18.17 -15.25
N ASN A 184 4.01 -18.46 -16.30
CA ASN A 184 3.47 -18.96 -17.55
C ASN A 184 2.91 -20.38 -17.31
N PHE A 185 1.64 -20.41 -16.88
CA PHE A 185 0.77 -21.57 -16.89
C PHE A 185 0.10 -21.72 -18.26
#